data_671c1fa1e5491d65eaafeebde5df10e9
#
_entry.id   671c1fa1e5491d65eaafeebde5df10e9
#
_cell.length_a   1.000
_cell.length_b   1.000
_cell.length_c   1.000
_cell.angle_alpha   90.00
_cell.angle_beta   90.00
_cell.angle_gamma   90.00
#
_symmetry.space_group_name_H-M   'P 1'
#
loop_
_entity.id
_entity.type
_entity.pdbx_description
1 polymer ?
#
loop_
_entity_poly.entity_id
_entity_poly.type
_entity_poly.pdbx_seq_one_letter_code
_entity_poly.pdbx_strand_id
1 'polypeptide(L)'
;VGCRMGCRFCASTLDGMERNLRPSEMLDQIYRIQTITGERVSNIVVMGSGEPMDNYDNVVRFIRLISNEKGLNISQRNLTISTCGIVPGIKKFAEEGLQVTLALSLHAPNDEVRKTLMPIANSFKLKDVLEACHYYFEKTGRRLTFEYSLVKGVNDNLEEAKALTELIKDQHGHVNLIPVNPIKERDYVQSDRKAIEQFKNYLEKH
;
A
#
# COMPACT_ATOMS: atom_id res chain seq x y z
N VAL A 1 -10.73 2.27 -11.76
CA VAL A 1 -11.87 1.95 -10.91
C VAL A 1 -12.01 0.44 -10.83
N GLY A 2 -12.22 -0.09 -9.61
CA GLY A 2 -12.14 -1.51 -9.34
C GLY A 2 -10.71 -2.04 -9.30
N CYS A 3 -10.52 -3.32 -8.98
CA CYS A 3 -9.22 -3.93 -8.85
C CYS A 3 -9.25 -5.41 -9.27
N ARG A 4 -8.29 -5.82 -10.10
CA ARG A 4 -8.16 -7.22 -10.54
C ARG A 4 -7.21 -8.06 -9.69
N MET A 5 -6.62 -7.50 -8.63
CA MET A 5 -5.64 -8.22 -7.80
C MET A 5 -6.27 -9.30 -6.93
N GLY A 6 -7.57 -9.22 -6.64
CA GLY A 6 -8.33 -10.26 -5.96
C GLY A 6 -8.01 -10.42 -4.48
N CYS A 7 -7.44 -9.40 -3.81
CA CYS A 7 -7.18 -9.45 -2.37
C CYS A 7 -8.47 -9.76 -1.60
N ARG A 8 -8.44 -10.82 -0.80
CA ARG A 8 -9.66 -11.41 -0.22
C ARG A 8 -10.31 -10.58 0.88
N PHE A 9 -9.59 -9.65 1.47
CA PHE A 9 -10.09 -8.72 2.49
C PHE A 9 -10.57 -7.37 1.91
N CYS A 10 -10.44 -7.16 0.60
CA CYS A 10 -10.65 -5.85 -0.03
C CYS A 10 -11.95 -5.81 -0.83
N ALA A 11 -12.82 -4.85 -0.51
CA ALA A 11 -14.08 -4.64 -1.22
C ALA A 11 -13.88 -4.19 -2.69
N SER A 12 -12.79 -3.49 -3.00
CA SER A 12 -12.50 -3.02 -4.36
C SER A 12 -12.27 -4.14 -5.39
N THR A 13 -12.18 -5.40 -4.94
CA THR A 13 -11.96 -6.56 -5.82
C THR A 13 -13.22 -7.36 -6.12
N LEU A 14 -14.37 -7.00 -5.53
CA LEU A 14 -15.61 -7.77 -5.63
C LEU A 14 -16.15 -7.79 -7.07
N ASP A 15 -16.17 -6.63 -7.70
CA ASP A 15 -16.69 -6.46 -9.07
C ASP A 15 -15.58 -6.47 -10.13
N GLY A 16 -14.34 -6.79 -9.72
CA GLY A 16 -13.17 -6.76 -10.59
C GLY A 16 -12.73 -5.34 -10.97
N MET A 17 -12.06 -5.22 -12.12
CA MET A 17 -11.55 -3.96 -12.64
C MET A 17 -12.40 -3.51 -13.84
N GLU A 18 -12.97 -2.34 -13.75
CA GLU A 18 -13.71 -1.71 -14.86
C GLU A 18 -12.74 -1.04 -15.85
N ARG A 19 -11.94 -0.08 -15.36
CA ARG A 19 -10.94 0.65 -16.16
C ARG A 19 -9.91 1.37 -15.30
N ASN A 20 -8.83 1.78 -15.93
CA ASN A 20 -7.85 2.68 -15.33
C ASN A 20 -8.36 4.14 -15.31
N LEU A 21 -8.08 4.87 -14.22
CA LEU A 21 -8.29 6.31 -14.16
C LEU A 21 -7.23 7.05 -14.98
N ARG A 22 -7.65 8.11 -15.67
CA ARG A 22 -6.75 9.05 -16.32
C ARG A 22 -6.14 10.02 -15.29
N PRO A 23 -4.98 10.63 -15.56
CA PRO A 23 -4.40 11.63 -14.65
C PRO A 23 -5.34 12.79 -14.32
N SER A 24 -6.13 13.24 -15.30
CA SER A 24 -7.12 14.32 -15.11
C SER A 24 -8.23 13.94 -14.12
N GLU A 25 -8.66 12.67 -14.11
CA GLU A 25 -9.69 12.20 -13.18
C GLU A 25 -9.15 12.10 -11.75
N MET A 26 -7.87 11.74 -11.59
CA MET A 26 -7.20 11.77 -10.28
C MET A 26 -7.02 13.20 -9.77
N LEU A 27 -6.65 14.14 -10.64
CA LEU A 27 -6.54 15.56 -10.28
C LEU A 27 -7.90 16.19 -9.96
N ASP A 28 -8.96 15.84 -10.70
CA ASP A 28 -10.31 16.37 -10.48
C ASP A 28 -10.83 16.06 -9.06
N GLN A 29 -10.47 14.89 -8.50
CA GLN A 29 -10.81 14.57 -7.10
C GLN A 29 -10.21 15.60 -6.13
N ILE A 30 -8.96 16.01 -6.34
CA ILE A 30 -8.27 16.98 -5.49
C ILE A 30 -8.94 18.36 -5.61
N TYR A 31 -9.19 18.82 -6.84
CA TYR A 31 -9.85 20.09 -7.08
C TYR A 31 -11.26 20.13 -6.48
N ARG A 32 -12.03 19.05 -6.61
CA ARG A 32 -13.38 18.95 -6.01
C ARG A 32 -13.33 18.99 -4.50
N ILE A 33 -12.41 18.24 -3.87
CA ILE A 33 -12.25 18.27 -2.42
C ILE A 33 -11.95 19.70 -1.96
N GLN A 34 -10.98 20.38 -2.57
CA GLN A 34 -10.64 21.77 -2.22
C GLN A 34 -11.82 22.73 -2.42
N THR A 35 -12.60 22.54 -3.48
CA THR A 35 -13.80 23.37 -3.74
C THR A 35 -14.89 23.14 -2.69
N ILE A 36 -15.10 21.89 -2.28
CA ILE A 36 -16.17 21.55 -1.31
C ILE A 36 -15.78 21.99 0.11
N THR A 37 -14.52 21.77 0.49
CA THR A 37 -14.06 22.05 1.87
C THR A 37 -13.58 23.46 2.08
N GLY A 38 -13.17 24.17 1.02
CA GLY A 38 -12.45 25.43 1.09
C GLY A 38 -11.01 25.31 1.59
N GLU A 39 -10.52 24.08 1.84
CA GLU A 39 -9.20 23.81 2.38
C GLU A 39 -8.22 23.33 1.30
N ARG A 40 -6.94 23.66 1.46
CA ARG A 40 -5.91 23.16 0.59
C ARG A 40 -5.56 21.71 0.93
N VAL A 41 -5.62 20.83 -0.07
CA VAL A 41 -5.08 19.47 0.06
C VAL A 41 -3.55 19.55 0.10
N SER A 42 -2.94 19.03 1.17
CA SER A 42 -1.49 19.05 1.38
C SER A 42 -0.84 17.68 1.31
N ASN A 43 -1.58 16.61 1.61
CA ASN A 43 -1.10 15.23 1.58
C ASN A 43 -2.05 14.35 0.76
N ILE A 44 -1.49 13.40 0.01
CA ILE A 44 -2.26 12.51 -0.85
C ILE A 44 -1.78 11.08 -0.66
N VAL A 45 -2.72 10.17 -0.45
CA VAL A 45 -2.46 8.73 -0.47
C VAL A 45 -3.21 8.09 -1.64
N VAL A 46 -2.50 7.36 -2.49
CA VAL A 46 -3.08 6.58 -3.59
C VAL A 46 -3.24 5.15 -3.08
N MET A 47 -4.34 4.90 -2.33
CA MET A 47 -4.61 3.65 -1.60
C MET A 47 -5.98 3.03 -1.92
N GLY A 48 -6.55 3.33 -3.04
CA GLY A 48 -7.84 2.79 -3.49
C GLY A 48 -8.46 3.67 -4.57
N SER A 49 -9.34 3.17 -5.33
CA SER A 49 -9.76 1.80 -5.60
C SER A 49 -8.95 1.27 -6.79
N GLY A 50 -8.09 0.25 -6.60
CA GLY A 50 -7.26 -0.31 -7.64
C GLY A 50 -5.79 -0.53 -7.20
N GLU A 51 -4.97 -0.97 -8.15
CA GLU A 51 -3.52 -1.14 -7.98
C GLU A 51 -2.78 -0.08 -8.80
N PRO A 52 -2.04 0.83 -8.18
CA PRO A 52 -1.32 1.89 -8.89
C PRO A 52 -0.30 1.39 -9.91
N MET A 53 0.39 0.29 -9.64
CA MET A 53 1.36 -0.29 -10.57
C MET A 53 0.68 -0.95 -11.79
N ASP A 54 -0.61 -1.21 -11.73
CA ASP A 54 -1.44 -1.67 -12.85
C ASP A 54 -1.93 -0.50 -13.72
N ASN A 55 -1.92 0.72 -13.18
CA ASN A 55 -2.20 1.99 -13.87
C ASN A 55 -0.95 2.88 -13.98
N TYR A 56 0.19 2.28 -14.16
CA TYR A 56 1.52 2.84 -13.97
C TYR A 56 1.74 4.22 -14.63
N ASP A 57 1.58 4.29 -15.95
CA ASP A 57 1.92 5.50 -16.71
C ASP A 57 1.01 6.69 -16.33
N ASN A 58 -0.27 6.42 -16.04
CA ASN A 58 -1.20 7.46 -15.59
C ASN A 58 -0.86 7.93 -14.16
N VAL A 59 -0.45 7.03 -13.27
CA VAL A 59 -0.04 7.37 -11.89
C VAL A 59 1.23 8.21 -11.90
N VAL A 60 2.25 7.82 -12.66
CA VAL A 60 3.51 8.59 -12.80
C VAL A 60 3.21 9.98 -13.37
N ARG A 61 2.37 10.08 -14.40
CA ARG A 61 1.95 11.36 -14.96
C ARG A 61 1.18 12.21 -13.96
N PHE A 62 0.27 11.61 -13.19
CA PHE A 62 -0.45 12.30 -12.11
C PHE A 62 0.52 12.89 -11.09
N ILE A 63 1.50 12.11 -10.60
CA ILE A 63 2.50 12.57 -9.63
C ILE A 63 3.25 13.80 -10.16
N ARG A 64 3.69 13.77 -11.41
CA ARG A 64 4.40 14.89 -12.05
C ARG A 64 3.52 16.12 -12.22
N LEU A 65 2.25 15.94 -12.56
CA LEU A 65 1.30 17.05 -12.70
C LEU A 65 0.95 17.70 -11.35
N ILE A 66 0.66 16.91 -10.34
CA ILE A 66 0.25 17.42 -9.02
C ILE A 66 1.39 18.15 -8.31
N SER A 67 2.63 17.76 -8.58
CA SER A 67 3.84 18.39 -8.00
C SER A 67 4.43 19.52 -8.86
N ASN A 68 3.81 19.83 -9.99
CA ASN A 68 4.28 20.89 -10.86
C ASN A 68 4.08 22.28 -10.20
N GLU A 69 5.14 23.11 -10.23
CA GLU A 69 5.12 24.48 -9.64
C GLU A 69 4.06 25.40 -10.28
N LYS A 70 3.71 25.18 -11.54
CA LYS A 70 2.66 25.92 -12.25
C LYS A 70 1.24 25.39 -11.97
N GLY A 71 1.11 24.34 -11.16
CA GLY A 71 -0.16 23.73 -10.77
C GLY A 71 -0.40 23.83 -9.27
N LEU A 72 -0.89 22.73 -8.67
CA LEU A 72 -1.16 22.66 -7.22
C LEU A 72 0.11 22.68 -6.36
N ASN A 73 1.25 22.37 -6.94
CA ASN A 73 2.56 22.38 -6.29
C ASN A 73 2.58 21.62 -4.95
N ILE A 74 1.98 20.41 -4.96
CA ILE A 74 2.04 19.53 -3.79
C ILE A 74 3.37 18.77 -3.85
N SER A 75 4.17 18.90 -2.79
CA SER A 75 5.46 18.21 -2.72
C SER A 75 5.31 16.70 -2.91
N GLN A 76 6.15 16.10 -3.72
CA GLN A 76 6.19 14.63 -3.90
C GLN A 76 6.39 13.89 -2.57
N ARG A 77 7.05 14.51 -1.59
CA ARG A 77 7.23 13.94 -0.24
C ARG A 77 5.94 13.78 0.54
N ASN A 78 4.90 14.49 0.12
CA ASN A 78 3.56 14.42 0.71
C ASN A 78 2.63 13.45 -0.05
N LEU A 79 3.20 12.69 -1.01
CA LEU A 79 2.47 11.65 -1.73
C LEU A 79 2.92 10.28 -1.27
N THR A 80 1.95 9.40 -1.05
CA THR A 80 2.17 7.97 -0.77
C THR A 80 1.49 7.14 -1.83
N ILE A 81 2.24 6.24 -2.44
CA ILE A 81 1.74 5.30 -3.46
C ILE A 81 1.74 3.91 -2.86
N SER A 82 0.57 3.30 -2.74
CA SER A 82 0.44 1.93 -2.25
C SER A 82 0.53 0.93 -3.40
N THR A 83 1.06 -0.26 -3.13
CA THR A 83 1.08 -1.37 -4.08
C THR A 83 0.95 -2.70 -3.37
N CYS A 84 0.30 -3.66 -4.01
CA CYS A 84 0.25 -5.04 -3.55
C CYS A 84 1.56 -5.81 -3.81
N GLY A 85 2.59 -5.19 -4.37
CA GLY A 85 3.90 -5.80 -4.57
C GLY A 85 4.13 -6.36 -5.99
N ILE A 86 3.74 -5.63 -7.01
CA ILE A 86 4.09 -5.95 -8.41
C ILE A 86 5.57 -5.61 -8.64
N VAL A 87 6.45 -6.61 -8.50
CA VAL A 87 7.91 -6.46 -8.50
C VAL A 87 8.45 -5.66 -9.69
N PRO A 88 8.06 -5.96 -10.96
CA PRO A 88 8.53 -5.16 -12.09
C PRO A 88 8.09 -3.69 -12.01
N GLY A 89 6.88 -3.45 -11.51
CA GLY A 89 6.34 -2.10 -11.32
C GLY A 89 7.14 -1.31 -10.28
N ILE A 90 7.46 -1.92 -9.13
CA ILE A 90 8.27 -1.28 -8.08
C ILE A 90 9.67 -0.93 -8.60
N LYS A 91 10.34 -1.88 -9.29
CA LYS A 91 11.67 -1.63 -9.86
C LYS A 91 11.66 -0.51 -10.90
N LYS A 92 10.68 -0.51 -11.82
CA LYS A 92 10.49 0.57 -12.79
C LYS A 92 10.25 1.91 -12.08
N PHE A 93 9.44 1.91 -11.01
CA PHE A 93 9.11 3.11 -10.24
C PHE A 93 10.32 3.70 -9.49
N ALA A 94 11.25 2.87 -9.06
CA ALA A 94 12.51 3.29 -8.44
C ALA A 94 13.37 4.14 -9.41
N GLU A 95 13.29 3.90 -10.71
CA GLU A 95 14.08 4.60 -11.74
C GLU A 95 13.44 5.93 -12.21
N GLU A 96 12.21 6.24 -11.79
CA GLU A 96 11.50 7.47 -12.19
C GLU A 96 12.07 8.76 -11.57
N GLY A 97 12.96 8.64 -10.58
CA GLY A 97 13.53 9.79 -9.86
C GLY A 97 12.51 10.54 -8.98
N LEU A 98 11.40 9.91 -8.65
CA LEU A 98 10.33 10.51 -7.85
C LEU A 98 10.63 10.40 -6.34
N GLN A 99 10.22 11.42 -5.57
CA GLN A 99 10.45 11.51 -4.14
C GLN A 99 9.19 11.17 -3.31
N VAL A 100 8.39 10.23 -3.78
CA VAL A 100 7.17 9.80 -3.08
C VAL A 100 7.47 8.72 -2.04
N THR A 101 6.55 8.49 -1.11
CA THR A 101 6.62 7.35 -0.19
C THR A 101 6.00 6.14 -0.86
N LEU A 102 6.68 5.00 -0.83
CA LEU A 102 6.12 3.73 -1.28
C LEU A 102 5.53 2.98 -0.08
N ALA A 103 4.26 2.61 -0.16
CA ALA A 103 3.57 1.78 0.81
C ALA A 103 3.34 0.38 0.24
N LEU A 104 3.96 -0.63 0.84
CA LEU A 104 3.75 -2.03 0.45
C LEU A 104 2.58 -2.62 1.24
N SER A 105 1.57 -3.09 0.56
CA SER A 105 0.54 -3.98 1.12
C SER A 105 1.17 -5.35 1.41
N LEU A 106 1.76 -5.48 2.61
CA LEU A 106 2.50 -6.67 3.05
C LEU A 106 1.55 -7.76 3.55
N HIS A 107 0.77 -7.44 4.56
CA HIS A 107 -0.35 -8.18 5.17
C HIS A 107 -0.05 -9.60 5.68
N ALA A 108 1.18 -10.08 5.57
CA ALA A 108 1.60 -11.39 6.08
C ALA A 108 3.10 -11.45 6.33
N PRO A 109 3.57 -12.25 7.28
CA PRO A 109 4.98 -12.41 7.58
C PRO A 109 5.67 -13.48 6.73
N ASN A 110 4.91 -14.25 5.92
CA ASN A 110 5.42 -15.31 5.06
C ASN A 110 4.54 -15.51 3.82
N ASP A 111 5.06 -16.25 2.84
CA ASP A 111 4.37 -16.50 1.57
C ASP A 111 3.09 -17.34 1.72
N GLU A 112 3.04 -18.26 2.68
CA GLU A 112 1.91 -19.17 2.87
C GLU A 112 0.68 -18.38 3.34
N VAL A 113 0.84 -17.60 4.40
CA VAL A 113 -0.24 -16.72 4.90
C VAL A 113 -0.59 -15.67 3.84
N ARG A 114 0.41 -15.08 3.18
CA ARG A 114 0.17 -14.06 2.17
C ARG A 114 -0.68 -14.54 0.99
N LYS A 115 -0.45 -15.76 0.51
CA LYS A 115 -1.26 -16.38 -0.57
C LYS A 115 -2.73 -16.56 -0.17
N THR A 116 -3.02 -16.80 1.10
CA THR A 116 -4.41 -16.90 1.57
C THR A 116 -5.15 -15.57 1.53
N LEU A 117 -4.44 -14.45 1.67
CA LEU A 117 -5.00 -13.11 1.70
C LEU A 117 -4.94 -12.40 0.34
N MET A 118 -3.83 -12.61 -0.40
CA MET A 118 -3.49 -11.87 -1.61
C MET A 118 -3.06 -12.81 -2.73
N PRO A 119 -3.90 -13.04 -3.75
CA PRO A 119 -3.58 -13.92 -4.89
C PRO A 119 -2.30 -13.55 -5.64
N ILE A 120 -1.89 -12.27 -5.63
CA ILE A 120 -0.64 -11.79 -6.25
C ILE A 120 0.61 -12.49 -5.68
N ALA A 121 0.54 -13.01 -4.46
CA ALA A 121 1.62 -13.78 -3.82
C ALA A 121 1.93 -15.11 -4.54
N ASN A 122 1.05 -15.58 -5.43
CA ASN A 122 1.35 -16.72 -6.31
C ASN A 122 2.31 -16.32 -7.45
N SER A 123 2.37 -15.04 -7.82
CA SER A 123 3.23 -14.52 -8.88
C SER A 123 4.56 -13.95 -8.34
N PHE A 124 4.55 -13.37 -7.15
CA PHE A 124 5.72 -12.73 -6.55
C PHE A 124 5.89 -13.17 -5.10
N LYS A 125 7.03 -13.81 -4.81
CA LYS A 125 7.41 -14.21 -3.45
C LYS A 125 7.77 -12.99 -2.60
N LEU A 126 7.54 -13.07 -1.30
CA LEU A 126 7.88 -11.99 -0.36
C LEU A 126 9.33 -11.55 -0.46
N LYS A 127 10.26 -12.50 -0.62
CA LYS A 127 11.67 -12.18 -0.81
C LYS A 127 11.89 -11.22 -1.99
N ASP A 128 11.33 -11.53 -3.16
CA ASP A 128 11.50 -10.72 -4.37
C ASP A 128 10.84 -9.34 -4.22
N VAL A 129 9.69 -9.29 -3.52
CA VAL A 129 8.97 -8.04 -3.23
C VAL A 129 9.79 -7.15 -2.29
N LEU A 130 10.37 -7.71 -1.22
CA LEU A 130 11.19 -6.96 -0.28
C LEU A 130 12.51 -6.50 -0.90
N GLU A 131 13.13 -7.32 -1.74
CA GLU A 131 14.31 -6.91 -2.53
C GLU A 131 13.97 -5.73 -3.46
N ALA A 132 12.80 -5.73 -4.10
CA ALA A 132 12.35 -4.60 -4.91
C ALA A 132 12.07 -3.34 -4.08
N CYS A 133 11.54 -3.50 -2.87
CA CYS A 133 11.33 -2.40 -1.92
C CYS A 133 12.68 -1.83 -1.43
N HIS A 134 13.64 -2.69 -1.11
CA HIS A 134 14.99 -2.27 -0.75
C HIS A 134 15.65 -1.49 -1.88
N TYR A 135 15.56 -2.01 -3.11
CA TYR A 135 16.03 -1.31 -4.31
C TYR A 135 15.39 0.07 -4.48
N TYR A 136 14.08 0.19 -4.22
CA TYR A 136 13.40 1.48 -4.22
C TYR A 136 13.98 2.44 -3.19
N PHE A 137 14.25 1.96 -1.98
CA PHE A 137 14.89 2.76 -0.93
C PHE A 137 16.30 3.22 -1.35
N GLU A 138 17.13 2.32 -1.88
CA GLU A 138 18.49 2.66 -2.34
C GLU A 138 18.47 3.74 -3.43
N LYS A 139 17.54 3.67 -4.37
CA LYS A 139 17.41 4.65 -5.47
C LYS A 139 16.86 6.00 -5.05
N THR A 140 15.96 6.03 -4.09
CA THR A 140 15.20 7.25 -3.75
C THR A 140 15.58 7.86 -2.41
N GLY A 141 16.18 7.09 -1.51
CA GLY A 141 16.37 7.45 -0.10
C GLY A 141 15.05 7.60 0.68
N ARG A 142 13.92 7.17 0.11
CA ARG A 142 12.60 7.33 0.72
C ARG A 142 12.23 6.13 1.58
N ARG A 143 11.94 6.40 2.86
CA ARG A 143 11.47 5.38 3.80
C ARG A 143 10.19 4.71 3.29
N LEU A 144 10.10 3.39 3.48
CA LEU A 144 8.95 2.57 3.12
C LEU A 144 7.87 2.60 4.20
N THR A 145 6.65 2.27 3.83
CA THR A 145 5.57 1.90 4.76
C THR A 145 5.15 0.46 4.46
N PHE A 146 5.01 -0.36 5.49
CA PHE A 146 4.48 -1.72 5.38
C PHE A 146 3.07 -1.73 5.96
N GLU A 147 2.06 -1.83 5.09
CA GLU A 147 0.67 -1.92 5.50
C GLU A 147 0.37 -3.37 5.90
N TYR A 148 -0.13 -3.57 7.11
CA TYR A 148 -0.40 -4.89 7.66
C TYR A 148 -1.82 -4.95 8.22
N SER A 149 -2.75 -5.51 7.45
CA SER A 149 -4.12 -5.73 7.90
C SER A 149 -4.17 -6.91 8.86
N LEU A 150 -4.55 -6.66 10.10
CA LEU A 150 -4.74 -7.69 11.12
C LEU A 150 -6.10 -8.36 10.94
N VAL A 151 -6.06 -9.67 10.67
CA VAL A 151 -7.23 -10.53 10.46
C VAL A 151 -7.25 -11.58 11.55
N LYS A 152 -8.32 -11.62 12.35
CA LYS A 152 -8.47 -12.51 13.49
C LYS A 152 -8.26 -13.97 13.11
N GLY A 153 -7.32 -14.63 13.81
CA GLY A 153 -7.01 -16.06 13.63
C GLY A 153 -6.28 -16.40 12.34
N VAL A 154 -5.85 -15.40 11.56
CA VAL A 154 -5.10 -15.60 10.30
C VAL A 154 -3.66 -15.12 10.41
N ASN A 155 -3.46 -13.87 10.86
CA ASN A 155 -2.14 -13.24 10.89
C ASN A 155 -1.94 -12.31 12.09
N ASP A 156 -2.71 -12.47 13.16
CA ASP A 156 -2.80 -11.54 14.29
C ASP A 156 -2.23 -12.07 15.62
N ASN A 157 -1.60 -13.22 15.61
CA ASN A 157 -1.00 -13.80 16.81
C ASN A 157 0.48 -13.40 16.99
N LEU A 158 1.07 -13.78 18.14
CA LEU A 158 2.42 -13.38 18.49
C LEU A 158 3.50 -14.03 17.61
N GLU A 159 3.26 -15.21 17.08
CA GLU A 159 4.23 -15.88 16.19
C GLU A 159 4.34 -15.14 14.84
N GLU A 160 3.21 -14.63 14.30
CA GLU A 160 3.25 -13.76 13.15
C GLU A 160 3.95 -12.42 13.45
N ALA A 161 3.79 -11.86 14.66
CA ALA A 161 4.52 -10.64 15.03
C ALA A 161 6.03 -10.87 15.07
N LYS A 162 6.49 -11.99 15.62
CA LYS A 162 7.90 -12.40 15.62
C LYS A 162 8.42 -12.58 14.20
N ALA A 163 7.70 -13.34 13.38
CA ALA A 163 8.08 -13.58 12.00
C ALA A 163 8.12 -12.29 11.18
N LEU A 164 7.17 -11.37 11.40
CA LEU A 164 7.17 -10.06 10.76
C LEU A 164 8.40 -9.23 11.14
N THR A 165 8.75 -9.19 12.43
CA THR A 165 9.93 -8.48 12.91
C THR A 165 11.20 -8.98 12.21
N GLU A 166 11.41 -10.31 12.16
CA GLU A 166 12.55 -10.89 11.46
C GLU A 166 12.55 -10.61 9.95
N LEU A 167 11.36 -10.63 9.34
CA LEU A 167 11.21 -10.40 7.91
C LEU A 167 11.65 -8.98 7.48
N ILE A 168 11.35 -7.98 8.30
CA ILE A 168 11.55 -6.56 7.93
C ILE A 168 12.70 -5.88 8.68
N LYS A 169 13.46 -6.59 9.51
CA LYS A 169 14.52 -6.02 10.35
C LYS A 169 15.57 -5.20 9.59
N ASP A 170 15.87 -5.60 8.36
CA ASP A 170 16.83 -4.92 7.49
C ASP A 170 16.17 -3.93 6.52
N GLN A 171 14.88 -3.65 6.69
CA GLN A 171 14.12 -2.74 5.83
C GLN A 171 14.02 -1.34 6.45
N HIS A 172 14.23 -0.31 5.65
CA HIS A 172 14.11 1.09 6.07
C HIS A 172 12.67 1.59 5.99
N GLY A 173 11.84 1.18 6.95
CA GLY A 173 10.40 1.51 6.93
C GLY A 173 9.76 1.51 8.29
N HIS A 174 8.46 1.66 8.31
CA HIS A 174 7.62 1.45 9.48
C HIS A 174 6.41 0.59 9.12
N VAL A 175 5.84 -0.09 10.11
CA VAL A 175 4.63 -0.91 9.94
C VAL A 175 3.43 -0.09 10.36
N ASN A 176 2.41 -0.04 9.50
CA ASN A 176 1.10 0.45 9.82
C ASN A 176 0.15 -0.73 10.05
N LEU A 177 -0.28 -0.92 11.30
CA LEU A 177 -1.21 -1.99 11.65
C LEU A 177 -2.65 -1.51 11.43
N ILE A 178 -3.38 -2.22 10.59
CA ILE A 178 -4.76 -1.89 10.21
C ILE A 178 -5.67 -3.03 10.66
N PRO A 179 -6.50 -2.85 11.70
CA PRO A 179 -7.55 -3.81 11.96
C PRO A 179 -8.44 -3.97 10.73
N VAL A 180 -8.63 -5.20 10.24
CA VAL A 180 -9.44 -5.42 9.03
C VAL A 180 -10.85 -4.89 9.22
N ASN A 181 -11.38 -4.19 8.20
CA ASN A 181 -12.78 -3.81 8.14
C ASN A 181 -13.59 -4.97 7.56
N PRO A 182 -14.49 -5.61 8.35
CA PRO A 182 -15.34 -6.67 7.83
C PRO A 182 -16.22 -6.16 6.68
N ILE A 183 -16.35 -6.99 5.65
CA ILE A 183 -17.27 -6.77 4.53
C ILE A 183 -18.26 -7.94 4.45
N LYS A 184 -19.46 -7.68 4.00
CA LYS A 184 -20.55 -8.69 3.99
C LYS A 184 -20.24 -9.92 3.13
N GLU A 185 -19.44 -9.73 2.09
CA GLU A 185 -19.10 -10.73 1.08
C GLU A 185 -17.91 -11.62 1.48
N ARG A 186 -17.34 -11.42 2.68
CA ARG A 186 -16.16 -12.14 3.17
C ARG A 186 -16.28 -12.45 4.67
N ASP A 187 -15.72 -13.59 5.08
CA ASP A 187 -15.77 -14.08 6.46
C ASP A 187 -14.63 -13.57 7.36
N TYR A 188 -13.91 -12.54 6.94
CA TYR A 188 -12.81 -11.99 7.73
C TYR A 188 -13.33 -11.14 8.88
N VAL A 189 -12.81 -11.42 10.07
CA VAL A 189 -13.19 -10.76 11.31
C VAL A 189 -12.03 -9.90 11.80
N GLN A 190 -12.38 -8.75 12.35
CA GLN A 190 -11.42 -7.86 12.98
C GLN A 190 -10.80 -8.51 14.20
N SER A 191 -9.48 -8.33 14.37
CA SER A 191 -8.75 -8.78 15.56
C SER A 191 -9.23 -8.10 16.84
N ASP A 192 -9.21 -8.79 17.94
CA ASP A 192 -9.55 -8.23 19.25
C ASP A 192 -8.52 -7.17 19.67
N ARG A 193 -8.97 -6.14 20.37
CA ARG A 193 -8.09 -5.04 20.83
C ARG A 193 -6.86 -5.55 21.58
N LYS A 194 -7.01 -6.57 22.41
CA LYS A 194 -5.90 -7.18 23.14
C LYS A 194 -4.85 -7.80 22.21
N ALA A 195 -5.28 -8.51 21.16
CA ALA A 195 -4.39 -9.10 20.18
C ALA A 195 -3.63 -8.01 19.41
N ILE A 196 -4.34 -6.95 19.00
CA ILE A 196 -3.74 -5.78 18.32
C ILE A 196 -2.66 -5.14 19.18
N GLU A 197 -2.97 -4.87 20.48
CA GLU A 197 -2.04 -4.26 21.42
C GLU A 197 -0.81 -5.16 21.67
N GLN A 198 -1.01 -6.47 21.83
CA GLN A 198 0.09 -7.43 21.99
C GLN A 198 1.00 -7.47 20.76
N PHE A 199 0.42 -7.53 19.57
CA PHE A 199 1.14 -7.51 18.30
C PHE A 199 1.97 -6.22 18.15
N LYS A 200 1.32 -5.07 18.36
CA LYS A 200 1.96 -3.75 18.32
C LYS A 200 3.12 -3.65 19.30
N ASN A 201 2.86 -3.98 20.57
CA ASN A 201 3.87 -3.89 21.64
C ASN A 201 5.10 -4.78 21.36
N TYR A 202 4.88 -5.93 20.71
CA TYR A 202 5.99 -6.78 20.28
C TYR A 202 6.85 -6.10 19.21
N LEU A 203 6.23 -5.54 18.16
CA LEU A 203 6.95 -4.84 17.10
C LEU A 203 7.69 -3.59 17.61
N GLU A 204 7.11 -2.84 18.55
CA GLU A 204 7.73 -1.63 19.12
C GLU A 204 8.94 -1.96 20.03
N LYS A 205 9.00 -3.17 20.56
CA LYS A 205 10.06 -3.59 21.45
C LYS A 205 11.27 -4.16 20.72
N HIS A 206 11.09 -4.68 19.53
CA HIS A 206 12.10 -5.40 18.76
C HIS A 206 12.40 -4.77 17.41
#